data_b08bae7e5c78caec38f2eb6f716daf96
#
_entry.id   b08bae7e5c78caec38f2eb6f716daf96
#
_cell.length_a   1.000
_cell.length_b   1.000
_cell.length_c   1.000
_cell.angle_alpha   90.00
_cell.angle_beta   90.00
_cell.angle_gamma   90.00
#
_symmetry.space_group_name_H-M   'P 1'
#
loop_
_entity.id
_entity.type
_entity.pdbx_description
1 polymer ?
#
loop_
_entity_poly.entity_id
_entity_poly.type
_entity_poly.pdbx_seq_one_letter_code
_entity_poly.pdbx_strand_id
1 'polypeptide(L)'
;MSEIELRNPSILEQITVIDFNPVVFRTLSDRGMHVVYGDISNVDTLLHAGVGKSELIILSIPNSLLKGADNEKLVRHVRSLNPTARIVATAELLSDVDDLYEAGADYVTVTRLSDAHHLFKVIEAAQAGLLEDKRAETDALLAERREVLP
;
A
#
# COMPACT_ATOMS: atom_id res chain seq x y z
N MET A 1 -0.20 -7.17 1.97
CA MET A 1 0.75 -8.30 2.24
C MET A 1 0.13 -9.65 1.90
N SER A 2 -1.04 -10.01 2.44
CA SER A 2 -1.69 -11.31 2.16
C SER A 2 -1.87 -11.63 0.67
N GLU A 3 -2.16 -10.63 -0.17
CA GLU A 3 -2.27 -10.81 -1.63
C GLU A 3 -0.94 -11.23 -2.28
N ILE A 4 0.17 -10.69 -1.78
CA ILE A 4 1.52 -11.05 -2.26
C ILE A 4 1.89 -12.45 -1.79
N GLU A 5 1.59 -12.79 -0.53
CA GLU A 5 1.79 -14.14 0.02
C GLU A 5 1.09 -15.22 -0.81
N LEU A 6 -0.15 -14.94 -1.24
CA LEU A 6 -0.94 -15.88 -2.03
C LEU A 6 -0.48 -15.99 -3.49
N ARG A 7 -0.14 -14.86 -4.13
CA ARG A 7 0.13 -14.82 -5.57
C ARG A 7 1.59 -15.00 -5.95
N ASN A 8 2.50 -14.46 -5.14
CA ASN A 8 3.93 -14.49 -5.42
C ASN A 8 4.76 -14.47 -4.13
N PRO A 9 4.79 -15.56 -3.36
CA PRO A 9 5.50 -15.61 -2.09
C PRO A 9 7.01 -15.36 -2.21
N SER A 10 7.62 -15.64 -3.36
CA SER A 10 9.06 -15.45 -3.56
C SER A 10 9.50 -13.98 -3.53
N ILE A 11 8.57 -13.04 -3.75
CA ILE A 11 8.88 -11.60 -3.68
C ILE A 11 8.97 -11.09 -2.24
N LEU A 12 8.45 -11.83 -1.26
CA LEU A 12 8.44 -11.40 0.14
C LEU A 12 9.83 -11.18 0.72
N GLU A 13 10.81 -11.99 0.32
CA GLU A 13 12.20 -11.86 0.75
C GLU A 13 12.86 -10.56 0.25
N GLN A 14 12.28 -9.94 -0.78
CA GLN A 14 12.76 -8.71 -1.41
C GLN A 14 12.04 -7.46 -0.89
N ILE A 15 11.03 -7.64 -0.02
CA ILE A 15 10.21 -6.55 0.50
C ILE A 15 10.71 -6.12 1.88
N THR A 16 10.99 -4.83 2.01
CA THR A 16 11.14 -4.17 3.31
C THR A 16 9.87 -3.36 3.59
N VAL A 17 9.27 -3.57 4.74
CA VAL A 17 8.10 -2.80 5.20
C VAL A 17 8.56 -1.79 6.24
N ILE A 18 8.11 -0.54 6.12
CA ILE A 18 8.30 0.48 7.14
C ILE A 18 6.94 0.75 7.77
N ASP A 19 6.81 0.59 9.06
CA ASP A 19 5.59 0.88 9.79
C ASP A 19 5.91 1.34 11.22
N PHE A 20 5.12 2.29 11.73
CA PHE A 20 5.25 2.77 13.11
C PHE A 20 4.28 2.07 14.08
N ASN A 21 3.37 1.22 13.58
CA ASN A 21 2.47 0.45 14.41
C ASN A 21 3.19 -0.79 14.96
N PRO A 22 3.35 -0.91 16.28
CA PRO A 22 4.07 -2.03 16.88
C PRO A 22 3.37 -3.38 16.67
N VAL A 23 2.05 -3.41 16.44
CA VAL A 23 1.32 -4.63 16.14
C VAL A 23 1.66 -5.11 14.73
N VAL A 24 1.63 -4.21 13.75
CA VAL A 24 2.02 -4.50 12.36
C VAL A 24 3.48 -4.98 12.32
N PHE A 25 4.38 -4.26 12.99
CA PHE A 25 5.79 -4.64 13.10
C PHE A 25 5.96 -6.08 13.61
N ARG A 26 5.36 -6.42 14.75
CA ARG A 26 5.45 -7.78 15.33
C ARG A 26 4.86 -8.83 14.40
N THR A 27 3.65 -8.60 13.92
CA THR A 27 2.94 -9.58 13.09
C THR A 27 3.68 -9.90 11.80
N LEU A 28 4.28 -8.91 11.15
CA LEU A 28 5.06 -9.12 9.92
C LEU A 28 6.43 -9.73 10.22
N SER A 29 7.08 -9.32 11.31
CA SER A 29 8.36 -9.93 11.76
C SER A 29 8.18 -11.41 12.10
N ASP A 30 7.09 -11.78 12.80
CA ASP A 30 6.76 -13.18 13.15
C ASP A 30 6.50 -14.04 11.89
N ARG A 31 6.13 -13.41 10.77
CA ARG A 31 5.99 -14.06 9.45
C ARG A 31 7.30 -14.13 8.67
N GLY A 32 8.43 -13.70 9.27
CA GLY A 32 9.75 -13.73 8.67
C GLY A 32 10.03 -12.61 7.66
N MET A 33 9.20 -11.54 7.67
CA MET A 33 9.40 -10.40 6.77
C MET A 33 10.43 -9.42 7.33
N HIS A 34 11.11 -8.72 6.42
CA HIS A 34 11.99 -7.62 6.80
C HIS A 34 11.17 -6.37 7.10
N VAL A 35 11.12 -5.96 8.36
CA VAL A 35 10.33 -4.81 8.82
C VAL A 35 11.21 -3.83 9.57
N VAL A 36 11.09 -2.55 9.23
CA VAL A 36 11.72 -1.44 9.95
C VAL A 36 10.64 -0.72 10.75
N TYR A 37 10.80 -0.71 12.07
CA TYR A 37 9.93 0.06 12.96
C TYR A 37 10.38 1.53 12.97
N GLY A 38 9.52 2.43 12.55
CA GLY A 38 9.85 3.86 12.57
C GLY A 38 8.84 4.73 11.85
N ASP A 39 9.03 6.03 12.01
CA ASP A 39 8.24 7.06 11.33
C ASP A 39 8.79 7.30 9.93
N ILE A 40 7.97 7.10 8.92
CA ILE A 40 8.32 7.31 7.50
C ILE A 40 8.55 8.79 7.14
N SER A 41 8.12 9.73 7.97
CA SER A 41 8.45 11.15 7.81
C SER A 41 9.91 11.47 8.18
N ASN A 42 10.59 10.54 8.85
CA ASN A 42 11.98 10.69 9.26
C ASN A 42 12.92 10.12 8.19
N VAL A 43 13.80 10.96 7.68
CA VAL A 43 14.80 10.61 6.65
C VAL A 43 15.72 9.48 7.11
N ASP A 44 16.13 9.45 8.37
CA ASP A 44 16.99 8.39 8.90
C ASP A 44 16.29 7.02 8.86
N THR A 45 14.99 6.98 9.11
CA THR A 45 14.16 5.76 8.96
C THR A 45 14.17 5.26 7.51
N LEU A 46 13.96 6.16 6.56
CA LEU A 46 13.97 5.83 5.12
C LEU A 46 15.35 5.32 4.66
N LEU A 47 16.43 5.96 5.10
CA LEU A 47 17.79 5.53 4.79
C LEU A 47 18.11 4.16 5.39
N HIS A 48 17.72 3.93 6.64
CA HIS A 48 17.92 2.64 7.34
C HIS A 48 17.17 1.49 6.65
N ALA A 49 15.99 1.78 6.11
CA ALA A 49 15.19 0.83 5.34
C ALA A 49 15.73 0.56 3.92
N GLY A 50 16.77 1.25 3.50
CA GLY A 50 17.39 1.04 2.19
C GLY A 50 16.66 1.72 1.02
N VAL A 51 15.84 2.74 1.27
CA VAL A 51 15.09 3.47 0.24
C VAL A 51 15.98 3.95 -0.91
N GLY A 52 17.20 4.40 -0.61
CA GLY A 52 18.15 4.87 -1.62
C GLY A 52 18.63 3.80 -2.64
N LYS A 53 18.34 2.51 -2.40
CA LYS A 53 18.71 1.39 -3.26
C LYS A 53 17.51 0.59 -3.78
N SER A 54 16.31 0.96 -3.39
CA SER A 54 15.10 0.26 -3.79
C SER A 54 14.75 0.54 -5.25
N GLU A 55 14.37 -0.47 -6.01
CA GLU A 55 13.92 -0.32 -7.40
C GLU A 55 12.46 0.15 -7.47
N LEU A 56 11.65 -0.29 -6.51
CA LEU A 56 10.24 0.06 -6.40
C LEU A 56 9.92 0.49 -4.97
N ILE A 57 9.22 1.59 -4.83
CA ILE A 57 8.77 2.12 -3.54
C ILE A 57 7.25 2.34 -3.61
N ILE A 58 6.53 1.79 -2.64
CA ILE A 58 5.06 1.89 -2.57
C ILE A 58 4.70 2.68 -1.32
N LEU A 59 4.04 3.83 -1.51
CA LEU A 59 3.54 4.69 -0.45
C LEU A 59 2.03 4.46 -0.31
N SER A 60 1.66 3.60 0.65
CA SER A 60 0.27 3.16 0.85
C SER A 60 -0.38 3.72 2.12
N ILE A 61 0.32 4.59 2.84
CA ILE A 61 -0.20 5.19 4.07
C ILE A 61 -1.22 6.30 3.76
N PRO A 62 -2.38 6.32 4.42
CA PRO A 62 -3.34 7.41 4.29
C PRO A 62 -2.79 8.73 4.87
N ASN A 63 -3.13 9.86 4.23
CA ASN A 63 -2.76 11.21 4.74
C ASN A 63 -3.23 11.43 6.18
N SER A 64 -4.37 10.87 6.56
CA SER A 64 -4.93 10.96 7.90
C SER A 64 -4.04 10.36 9.00
N LEU A 65 -3.13 9.47 8.65
CA LEU A 65 -2.16 8.85 9.57
C LEU A 65 -0.79 9.56 9.58
N LEU A 66 -0.54 10.46 8.64
CA LEU A 66 0.70 11.24 8.56
C LEU A 66 0.62 12.46 9.47
N LYS A 67 1.33 12.44 10.59
CA LYS A 67 1.38 13.58 11.53
C LYS A 67 2.36 14.64 11.02
N GLY A 68 1.84 15.78 10.53
CA GLY A 68 2.65 16.92 10.10
C GLY A 68 3.36 16.75 8.75
N ALA A 69 3.09 15.65 8.06
CA ALA A 69 3.48 15.40 6.69
C ALA A 69 2.23 15.06 5.85
N ASP A 70 2.38 15.02 4.57
CA ASP A 70 1.41 14.55 3.60
C ASP A 70 2.12 13.65 2.56
N ASN A 71 1.34 12.91 1.79
CA ASN A 71 1.90 12.00 0.79
C ASN A 71 2.70 12.73 -0.29
N GLU A 72 2.36 13.97 -0.63
CA GLU A 72 3.11 14.78 -1.57
C GLU A 72 4.54 15.05 -1.07
N LYS A 73 4.70 15.50 0.17
CA LYS A 73 6.02 15.70 0.79
C LYS A 73 6.81 14.40 0.90
N LEU A 74 6.12 13.31 1.23
CA LEU A 74 6.76 12.00 1.32
C LEU A 74 7.28 11.54 -0.04
N VAL A 75 6.51 11.70 -1.12
CA VAL A 75 6.95 11.41 -2.49
C VAL A 75 8.17 12.26 -2.85
N ARG A 76 8.16 13.57 -2.58
CA ARG A 76 9.31 14.46 -2.82
C ARG A 76 10.55 14.03 -2.06
N HIS A 77 10.40 13.65 -0.78
CA HIS A 77 11.50 13.14 0.03
C HIS A 77 12.09 11.85 -0.53
N VAL A 78 11.22 10.87 -0.81
CA VAL A 78 11.64 9.58 -1.39
C VAL A 78 12.34 9.78 -2.73
N ARG A 79 11.78 10.62 -3.61
CA ARG A 79 12.38 10.95 -4.90
C ARG A 79 13.75 11.62 -4.75
N SER A 80 13.93 12.48 -3.75
CA SER A 80 15.23 13.11 -3.47
C SER A 80 16.29 12.12 -2.98
N LEU A 81 15.87 11.11 -2.21
CA LEU A 81 16.76 10.05 -1.72
C LEU A 81 17.08 9.00 -2.79
N ASN A 82 16.15 8.76 -3.71
CA ASN A 82 16.32 7.80 -4.79
C ASN A 82 15.73 8.35 -6.10
N PRO A 83 16.54 9.05 -6.91
CA PRO A 83 16.05 9.64 -8.16
C PRO A 83 15.60 8.64 -9.22
N THR A 84 16.00 7.37 -9.12
CA THR A 84 15.78 6.34 -10.15
C THR A 84 14.71 5.31 -9.75
N ALA A 85 14.29 5.26 -8.50
CA ALA A 85 13.25 4.35 -8.07
C ALA A 85 11.93 4.62 -8.79
N ARG A 86 11.15 3.56 -9.02
CA ARG A 86 9.74 3.68 -9.39
C ARG A 86 8.92 3.91 -8.12
N ILE A 87 8.17 5.01 -8.09
CA ILE A 87 7.36 5.38 -6.93
C ILE A 87 5.89 5.22 -7.27
N VAL A 88 5.21 4.35 -6.52
CA VAL A 88 3.76 4.18 -6.55
C VAL A 88 3.18 4.83 -5.31
N ALA A 89 2.29 5.79 -5.47
CA ALA A 89 1.62 6.47 -4.36
C ALA A 89 0.11 6.18 -4.35
N THR A 90 -0.48 6.25 -3.17
CA THR A 90 -1.94 6.12 -3.00
C THR A 90 -2.55 7.47 -2.72
N ALA A 91 -3.55 7.86 -3.51
CA ALA A 91 -4.37 9.04 -3.30
C ALA A 91 -5.72 8.67 -2.67
N GLU A 92 -6.17 9.45 -1.71
CA GLU A 92 -7.52 9.34 -1.12
C GLU A 92 -8.54 10.14 -1.94
N LEU A 93 -8.12 11.26 -2.49
CA LEU A 93 -8.94 12.17 -3.29
C LEU A 93 -8.41 12.26 -4.73
N LEU A 94 -9.31 12.49 -5.68
CA LEU A 94 -8.92 12.75 -7.07
C LEU A 94 -8.10 14.02 -7.22
N SER A 95 -8.34 15.02 -6.37
CA SER A 95 -7.58 16.27 -6.34
C SER A 95 -6.09 16.08 -6.03
N ASP A 96 -5.74 15.01 -5.33
CA ASP A 96 -4.37 14.79 -4.88
C ASP A 96 -3.50 14.14 -5.98
N VAL A 97 -4.13 13.66 -7.06
CA VAL A 97 -3.44 12.87 -8.09
C VAL A 97 -2.38 13.69 -8.83
N ASP A 98 -2.74 14.89 -9.27
CA ASP A 98 -1.84 15.76 -10.03
C ASP A 98 -0.66 16.21 -9.14
N ASP A 99 -0.93 16.57 -7.89
CA ASP A 99 0.10 16.97 -6.93
C ASP A 99 1.10 15.83 -6.66
N LEU A 100 0.62 14.58 -6.57
CA LEU A 100 1.49 13.42 -6.38
C LEU A 100 2.35 13.12 -7.63
N TYR A 101 1.82 13.30 -8.84
CA TYR A 101 2.63 13.20 -10.06
C TYR A 101 3.66 14.33 -10.14
N GLU A 102 3.29 15.56 -9.83
CA GLU A 102 4.21 16.70 -9.78
C GLU A 102 5.30 16.53 -8.69
N ALA A 103 4.96 15.85 -7.59
CA ALA A 103 5.92 15.51 -6.55
C ALA A 103 6.93 14.44 -6.98
N GLY A 104 6.64 13.71 -8.07
CA GLY A 104 7.55 12.72 -8.66
C GLY A 104 7.10 11.26 -8.49
N ALA A 105 5.82 10.99 -8.23
CA ALA A 105 5.27 9.65 -8.34
C ALA A 105 5.23 9.20 -9.81
N ASP A 106 5.57 7.92 -10.07
CA ASP A 106 5.49 7.32 -11.41
C ASP A 106 4.08 6.76 -11.68
N TYR A 107 3.38 6.37 -10.62
CA TYR A 107 2.01 5.90 -10.69
C TYR A 107 1.24 6.28 -9.43
N VAL A 108 -0.01 6.73 -9.61
CA VAL A 108 -0.91 7.04 -8.50
C VAL A 108 -2.14 6.14 -8.58
N THR A 109 -2.38 5.38 -7.51
CA THR A 109 -3.62 4.62 -7.35
C THR A 109 -4.62 5.40 -6.49
N VAL A 110 -5.88 5.44 -6.93
CA VAL A 110 -6.96 6.11 -6.19
C VAL A 110 -7.88 5.05 -5.60
N THR A 111 -7.86 4.89 -4.29
CA THR A 111 -8.61 3.83 -3.58
C THR A 111 -10.10 3.89 -3.88
N ARG A 112 -10.69 5.09 -3.84
CA ARG A 112 -12.13 5.29 -4.13
C ARG A 112 -12.56 4.86 -5.53
N LEU A 113 -11.68 4.97 -6.54
CA LEU A 113 -11.99 4.49 -7.88
C LEU A 113 -11.98 2.96 -7.96
N SER A 114 -11.03 2.34 -7.26
CA SER A 114 -10.97 0.87 -7.17
C SER A 114 -12.21 0.32 -6.47
N ASP A 115 -12.64 0.95 -5.38
CA ASP A 115 -13.86 0.59 -4.66
C ASP A 115 -15.11 0.80 -5.52
N ALA A 116 -15.22 1.91 -6.24
CA ALA A 116 -16.33 2.19 -7.15
C ALA A 116 -16.43 1.16 -8.28
N HIS A 117 -15.28 0.76 -8.86
CA HIS A 117 -15.24 -0.28 -9.87
C HIS A 117 -15.70 -1.65 -9.33
N HIS A 118 -15.25 -1.99 -8.11
CA HIS A 118 -15.69 -3.22 -7.44
C HIS A 118 -17.20 -3.19 -7.16
N LEU A 119 -17.71 -2.08 -6.62
CA LEU A 119 -19.14 -1.91 -6.34
C LEU A 119 -19.98 -2.02 -7.62
N PHE A 120 -19.51 -1.46 -8.73
CA PHE A 120 -20.20 -1.59 -10.01
C PHE A 120 -20.36 -3.07 -10.43
N LYS A 121 -19.32 -3.88 -10.28
CA LYS A 121 -19.40 -5.33 -10.53
C LYS A 121 -20.40 -6.05 -9.62
N VAL A 122 -20.53 -5.62 -8.38
CA VAL A 122 -21.53 -6.15 -7.43
C VAL A 122 -22.95 -5.78 -7.90
N ILE A 123 -23.14 -4.55 -8.40
CA ILE A 123 -24.43 -4.12 -8.96
C ILE A 123 -24.80 -4.95 -10.19
N GLU A 124 -23.88 -5.19 -11.11
CA GLU A 124 -24.11 -6.05 -12.28
C GLU A 124 -24.51 -7.48 -11.85
N ALA A 125 -23.81 -8.06 -10.87
CA ALA A 125 -24.12 -9.38 -10.34
C ALA A 125 -25.53 -9.40 -9.70
N ALA A 126 -25.90 -8.36 -8.95
CA ALA A 126 -27.24 -8.23 -8.34
C ALA A 126 -28.35 -8.18 -9.42
N GLN A 127 -28.13 -7.42 -10.49
CA GLN A 127 -29.07 -7.34 -11.61
C GLN A 127 -29.22 -8.67 -12.37
N ALA A 128 -28.14 -9.46 -12.42
CA ALA A 128 -28.14 -10.79 -13.04
C ALA A 128 -28.66 -11.89 -12.09
N GLY A 129 -29.01 -11.60 -10.84
CA GLY A 129 -29.42 -12.59 -9.85
C GLY A 129 -28.27 -13.45 -9.31
N LEU A 130 -27.03 -13.02 -9.48
CA LEU A 130 -25.78 -13.75 -9.14
C LEU A 130 -25.12 -13.21 -7.85
N LEU A 131 -25.86 -12.50 -6.99
CA LEU A 131 -25.30 -11.90 -5.80
C LEU A 131 -24.80 -12.92 -4.77
N GLU A 132 -25.47 -14.08 -4.68
CA GLU A 132 -25.03 -15.17 -3.80
C GLU A 132 -23.73 -15.80 -4.28
N ASP A 133 -23.55 -15.97 -5.59
CA ASP A 133 -22.31 -16.47 -6.19
C ASP A 133 -21.17 -15.48 -5.95
N LYS A 134 -21.46 -14.17 -6.10
CA LYS A 134 -20.49 -13.12 -5.83
C LYS A 134 -20.06 -13.06 -4.36
N ARG A 135 -21.00 -13.31 -3.45
CA ARG A 135 -20.71 -13.44 -2.03
C ARG A 135 -19.81 -14.66 -1.77
N ALA A 136 -20.13 -15.82 -2.34
CA ALA A 136 -19.32 -17.02 -2.17
C ALA A 136 -17.88 -16.86 -2.67
N GLU A 137 -17.67 -16.19 -3.81
CA GLU A 137 -16.34 -15.77 -4.28
C GLU A 137 -15.59 -14.93 -3.25
N THR A 138 -16.27 -13.93 -2.69
CA THR A 138 -15.67 -13.03 -1.71
C THR A 138 -15.34 -13.77 -0.41
N ASP A 139 -16.23 -14.61 0.09
CA ASP A 139 -16.02 -15.42 1.29
C ASP A 139 -14.81 -16.37 1.11
N ALA A 140 -14.67 -16.99 -0.07
CA ALA A 140 -13.52 -17.83 -0.40
C ALA A 140 -12.20 -17.03 -0.41
N LEU A 141 -12.20 -15.82 -0.99
CA LEU A 141 -11.04 -14.93 -0.99
C LEU A 141 -10.65 -14.48 0.42
N LEU A 142 -11.64 -14.26 1.30
CA LEU A 142 -11.40 -13.81 2.67
C LEU A 142 -10.95 -14.94 3.59
N ALA A 143 -11.36 -16.17 3.34
CA ALA A 143 -11.03 -17.33 4.17
C ALA A 143 -9.50 -17.60 4.25
N GLU A 144 -8.77 -17.27 3.19
CA GLU A 144 -7.31 -17.44 3.12
C GLU A 144 -6.52 -16.20 3.58
N ARG A 145 -7.22 -15.09 3.86
CA ARG A 145 -6.57 -13.83 4.24
C ARG A 145 -6.40 -13.74 5.75
N ARG A 146 -5.21 -13.34 6.16
CA ARG A 146 -4.90 -12.97 7.55
C ARG A 146 -4.65 -11.48 7.61
N GLU A 147 -5.56 -10.75 8.23
CA GLU A 147 -5.33 -9.34 8.48
C GLU A 147 -4.12 -9.12 9.39
N VAL A 148 -3.41 -8.03 9.13
CA VAL A 148 -2.25 -7.60 9.92
C VAL A 148 -2.64 -6.44 10.83
N LEU A 149 -3.77 -5.78 10.53
CA LEU A 149 -4.28 -4.65 11.30
C LEU A 149 -4.99 -5.12 12.57
N PRO A 150 -4.86 -4.36 13.66
CA PRO A 150 -5.57 -4.62 14.92
C PRO A 150 -7.06 -4.33 14.80
#